data_a326c058c122f6cfcba2e912c6dad8e8
#
_entry.id   a326c058c122f6cfcba2e912c6dad8e8
#
_cell.length_a   1.000
_cell.length_b   1.000
_cell.length_c   1.000
_cell.angle_alpha   90.00
_cell.angle_beta   90.00
_cell.angle_gamma   90.00
#
_symmetry.space_group_name_H-M   'P 1'
#
loop_
_entity.id
_entity.type
_entity.pdbx_description
1 polymer ?
#
loop_
_entity_poly.entity_id
_entity_poly.type
_entity_poly.pdbx_seq_one_letter_code
_entity_poly.pdbx_strand_id
1 'polypeptide(L)'
;MWSLALSLTLALLALPTLAETRLIMAEEEGCVWCARWNEEIGPIYPKTPEGRAAPLLRLDLHDALPAEFQFTRSLYFTPTFVLMVDGVEASRIEGYPGEDFFWGLLWQMLIGANVPMRP
;
A
#
# COMPACT_ATOMS: atom_id res chain seq x y z
N MET A 1 14.81 -41.89 45.15
CA MET A 1 14.70 -41.78 43.67
C MET A 1 14.12 -40.42 43.35
N TRP A 2 14.98 -39.53 42.94
CA TRP A 2 14.55 -38.16 42.56
C TRP A 2 14.43 -38.12 41.03
N SER A 3 13.20 -37.96 40.58
CA SER A 3 12.91 -37.73 39.14
C SER A 3 13.13 -36.26 38.84
N LEU A 4 14.21 -35.96 38.14
CA LEU A 4 14.46 -34.67 37.56
C LEU A 4 13.56 -34.56 36.32
N ALA A 5 12.43 -33.86 36.46
CA ALA A 5 11.61 -33.46 35.33
C ALA A 5 12.32 -32.30 34.60
N LEU A 6 12.91 -32.61 33.46
CA LEU A 6 13.53 -31.62 32.58
C LEU A 6 12.39 -30.86 31.84
N SER A 7 11.99 -29.72 32.39
CA SER A 7 11.04 -28.84 31.72
C SER A 7 11.71 -28.17 30.52
N LEU A 8 11.42 -28.66 29.33
CA LEU A 8 11.87 -28.06 28.07
C LEU A 8 11.00 -26.83 27.78
N THR A 9 11.47 -25.67 28.20
CA THR A 9 10.85 -24.40 27.84
C THR A 9 11.13 -24.12 26.37
N LEU A 10 10.11 -24.34 25.53
CA LEU A 10 10.14 -23.98 24.13
C LEU A 10 10.04 -22.44 24.02
N ALA A 11 11.18 -21.76 23.86
CA ALA A 11 11.20 -20.33 23.60
C ALA A 11 10.68 -20.11 22.18
N LEU A 12 9.44 -19.62 22.05
CA LEU A 12 8.92 -19.13 20.79
C LEU A 12 9.68 -17.85 20.43
N LEU A 13 10.61 -17.99 19.48
CA LEU A 13 11.26 -16.83 18.86
C LEU A 13 10.21 -16.14 17.96
N ALA A 14 9.66 -15.03 18.43
CA ALA A 14 8.83 -14.17 17.61
C ALA A 14 9.73 -13.53 16.56
N LEU A 15 9.54 -13.90 15.27
CA LEU A 15 10.20 -13.24 14.15
C LEU A 15 9.59 -11.86 13.96
N PRO A 16 10.41 -10.79 13.76
CA PRO A 16 9.88 -9.47 13.46
C PRO A 16 9.13 -9.53 12.12
N THR A 17 7.84 -9.20 12.13
CA THR A 17 7.04 -9.03 10.91
C THR A 17 7.41 -7.70 10.28
N LEU A 18 7.80 -7.74 8.99
CA LEU A 18 7.97 -6.53 8.20
C LEU A 18 6.60 -5.88 7.97
N ALA A 19 6.54 -4.55 8.07
CA ALA A 19 5.34 -3.81 7.75
C ALA A 19 4.94 -4.06 6.28
N GLU A 20 3.68 -4.42 6.05
CA GLU A 20 3.15 -4.59 4.71
C GLU A 20 2.69 -3.22 4.19
N THR A 21 3.32 -2.79 3.10
CA THR A 21 2.99 -1.53 2.44
C THR A 21 2.35 -1.80 1.10
N ARG A 22 1.25 -1.12 0.81
CA ARG A 22 0.53 -1.21 -0.46
C ARG A 22 0.12 0.17 -0.93
N LEU A 23 0.10 0.38 -2.24
CA LEU A 23 -0.57 1.51 -2.83
C LEU A 23 -1.88 1.01 -3.44
N ILE A 24 -3.00 1.41 -2.86
CA ILE A 24 -4.32 1.10 -3.41
C ILE A 24 -4.65 2.14 -4.46
N MET A 25 -5.03 1.69 -5.65
CA MET A 25 -5.62 2.55 -6.68
C MET A 25 -7.10 2.24 -6.76
N ALA A 26 -7.91 3.17 -6.25
CA ALA A 26 -9.35 3.12 -6.42
C ALA A 26 -9.71 3.65 -7.80
N GLU A 27 -10.36 2.83 -8.59
CA GLU A 27 -10.71 3.13 -9.98
C GLU A 27 -12.15 2.73 -10.27
N GLU A 28 -12.66 3.14 -11.41
CA GLU A 28 -13.97 2.73 -11.90
C GLU A 28 -14.00 2.75 -13.42
N GLU A 29 -14.95 2.03 -14.01
CA GLU A 29 -15.15 2.03 -15.44
C GLU A 29 -15.51 3.42 -15.94
N GLY A 30 -14.96 3.82 -17.09
CA GLY A 30 -15.20 5.14 -17.65
C GLY A 30 -14.37 6.28 -17.05
N CYS A 31 -13.50 5.99 -16.12
CA CYS A 31 -12.62 6.98 -15.51
C CYS A 31 -11.48 7.36 -16.46
N VAL A 32 -11.56 8.53 -17.07
CA VAL A 32 -10.58 9.04 -18.05
C VAL A 32 -9.20 9.21 -17.42
N TRP A 33 -9.14 9.74 -16.21
CA TRP A 33 -7.88 9.97 -15.51
C TRP A 33 -7.24 8.66 -15.03
N CYS A 34 -8.05 7.64 -14.72
CA CYS A 34 -7.55 6.29 -14.44
C CYS A 34 -6.88 5.69 -15.68
N ALA A 35 -7.52 5.83 -16.84
CA ALA A 35 -6.96 5.36 -18.11
C ALA A 35 -5.64 6.06 -18.44
N ARG A 36 -5.56 7.35 -18.18
CA ARG A 36 -4.35 8.13 -18.40
C ARG A 36 -3.21 7.68 -17.49
N TRP A 37 -3.48 7.46 -16.22
CA TRP A 37 -2.49 6.90 -15.29
C TRP A 37 -2.03 5.51 -15.74
N ASN A 38 -2.96 4.68 -16.16
CA ASN A 38 -2.66 3.33 -16.65
C ASN A 38 -1.72 3.36 -17.84
N GLU A 39 -1.85 4.36 -18.72
CA GLU A 39 -1.00 4.53 -19.89
C GLU A 39 0.37 5.10 -19.52
N GLU A 40 0.41 6.15 -18.72
CA GLU A 40 1.64 6.90 -18.42
C GLU A 40 2.49 6.25 -17.33
N ILE A 41 1.87 5.69 -16.29
CA ILE A 41 2.55 5.20 -15.08
C ILE A 41 2.46 3.67 -14.96
N GLY A 42 1.30 3.11 -15.26
CA GLY A 42 1.00 1.69 -15.01
C GLY A 42 2.11 0.73 -15.43
N PRO A 43 2.62 0.81 -16.68
CA PRO A 43 3.64 -0.15 -17.16
C PRO A 43 4.98 -0.06 -16.42
N ILE A 44 5.33 1.13 -15.93
CA ILE A 44 6.63 1.34 -15.28
C ILE A 44 6.54 1.23 -13.75
N TYR A 45 5.36 1.41 -13.17
CA TYR A 45 5.18 1.46 -11.70
C TYR A 45 5.85 0.30 -10.97
N PRO A 46 5.62 -0.99 -11.33
CA PRO A 46 6.22 -2.10 -10.59
C PRO A 46 7.74 -2.19 -10.72
N LYS A 47 8.31 -1.48 -11.69
CA LYS A 47 9.76 -1.49 -11.98
C LYS A 47 10.51 -0.39 -11.23
N THR A 48 9.80 0.46 -10.50
CA THR A 48 10.37 1.59 -9.78
C THR A 48 10.63 1.24 -8.32
N PRO A 49 11.55 1.96 -7.63
CA PRO A 49 11.73 1.80 -6.19
C PRO A 49 10.44 2.00 -5.41
N GLU A 50 9.62 2.98 -5.81
CA GLU A 50 8.32 3.27 -5.19
C GLU A 50 7.34 2.11 -5.37
N GLY A 51 7.25 1.57 -6.59
CA GLY A 51 6.37 0.43 -6.89
C GLY A 51 6.79 -0.85 -6.19
N ARG A 52 8.08 -1.04 -5.95
CA ARG A 52 8.58 -2.16 -5.16
C ARG A 52 8.32 -1.97 -3.67
N ALA A 53 8.44 -0.73 -3.19
CA ALA A 53 8.18 -0.40 -1.79
C ALA A 53 6.69 -0.47 -1.44
N ALA A 54 5.83 -0.08 -2.37
CA ALA A 54 4.39 -0.08 -2.21
C ALA A 54 3.73 -0.73 -3.45
N PRO A 55 3.69 -2.06 -3.53
CA PRO A 55 3.05 -2.74 -4.66
C PRO A 55 1.61 -2.30 -4.85
N LEU A 56 1.22 -2.14 -6.12
CA LEU A 56 -0.11 -1.66 -6.48
C LEU A 56 -1.17 -2.73 -6.20
N LEU A 57 -2.26 -2.30 -5.58
CA LEU A 57 -3.47 -3.09 -5.41
C LEU A 57 -4.64 -2.29 -5.99
N ARG A 58 -5.28 -2.86 -7.02
CA ARG A 58 -6.42 -2.21 -7.68
C ARG A 58 -7.71 -2.52 -6.95
N LEU A 59 -8.56 -1.52 -6.82
CA LEU A 59 -9.84 -1.61 -6.17
C LEU A 59 -10.89 -0.88 -7.02
N ASP A 60 -11.96 -1.56 -7.39
CA ASP A 60 -13.09 -0.90 -8.03
C ASP A 60 -13.91 -0.17 -6.96
N LEU A 61 -14.21 1.11 -7.22
CA LEU A 61 -14.94 1.95 -6.27
C LEU A 61 -16.33 1.39 -5.94
N HIS A 62 -16.93 0.62 -6.85
CA HIS A 62 -18.26 0.03 -6.70
C HIS A 62 -18.27 -1.35 -6.05
N ASP A 63 -17.09 -1.94 -5.84
CA ASP A 63 -16.96 -3.20 -5.12
C ASP A 63 -16.95 -2.97 -3.61
N ALA A 64 -17.24 -4.04 -2.85
CA ALA A 64 -17.08 -4.01 -1.41
C ALA A 64 -15.61 -3.77 -1.04
N LEU A 65 -15.37 -2.86 -0.09
CA LEU A 65 -14.02 -2.60 0.40
C LEU A 65 -13.48 -3.81 1.16
N PRO A 66 -12.21 -4.20 0.92
CA PRO A 66 -11.61 -5.30 1.69
C PRO A 66 -11.62 -4.99 3.19
N ALA A 67 -12.06 -5.96 4.00
CA ALA A 67 -12.21 -5.77 5.44
C ALA A 67 -10.88 -5.56 6.17
N GLU A 68 -9.76 -6.01 5.58
CA GLU A 68 -8.42 -5.85 6.15
C GLU A 68 -7.87 -4.42 6.07
N PHE A 69 -8.50 -3.53 5.29
CA PHE A 69 -8.05 -2.15 5.14
C PHE A 69 -8.92 -1.17 5.90
N GLN A 70 -8.25 -0.26 6.62
CA GLN A 70 -8.90 0.82 7.34
C GLN A 70 -8.63 2.13 6.61
N PHE A 71 -9.68 2.68 5.99
CA PHE A 71 -9.65 3.97 5.32
C PHE A 71 -10.03 5.07 6.31
N THR A 72 -9.36 6.22 6.24
CA THR A 72 -9.64 7.35 7.14
C THR A 72 -10.96 8.04 6.80
N ARG A 73 -11.40 7.93 5.54
CA ARG A 73 -12.67 8.46 5.05
C ARG A 73 -13.11 7.72 3.79
N SER A 74 -14.33 7.94 3.37
CA SER A 74 -14.89 7.33 2.16
C SER A 74 -14.09 7.68 0.90
N LEU A 75 -14.16 6.80 -0.09
CA LEU A 75 -13.56 6.98 -1.41
C LEU A 75 -14.64 7.50 -2.36
N TYR A 76 -14.45 8.69 -2.92
CA TYR A 76 -15.41 9.30 -3.84
C TYR A 76 -14.83 9.59 -5.22
N PHE A 77 -13.53 9.88 -5.28
CA PHE A 77 -12.87 10.30 -6.50
C PHE A 77 -12.11 9.14 -7.13
N THR A 78 -12.08 9.10 -8.46
CA THR A 78 -11.26 8.16 -9.21
C THR A 78 -10.33 8.88 -10.19
N PRO A 79 -9.06 8.52 -10.26
CA PRO A 79 -8.42 7.57 -9.33
C PRO A 79 -8.19 8.21 -7.95
N THR A 80 -8.21 7.40 -6.91
CA THR A 80 -7.66 7.77 -5.60
C THR A 80 -6.56 6.77 -5.27
N PHE A 81 -5.40 7.28 -4.90
CA PHE A 81 -4.26 6.43 -4.51
C PHE A 81 -4.10 6.51 -3.00
N VAL A 82 -4.25 5.38 -2.33
CA VAL A 82 -4.20 5.30 -0.87
C VAL A 82 -2.99 4.49 -0.45
N LEU A 83 -2.09 5.12 0.30
CA LEU A 83 -0.95 4.41 0.87
C LEU A 83 -1.40 3.70 2.16
N MET A 84 -1.36 2.38 2.12
CA MET A 84 -1.67 1.52 3.27
C MET A 84 -0.39 0.98 3.88
N VAL A 85 -0.26 1.13 5.19
CA VAL A 85 0.82 0.53 5.97
C VAL A 85 0.17 -0.35 7.02
N ASP A 86 0.42 -1.64 6.96
CA ASP A 86 -0.21 -2.64 7.84
C ASP A 86 -1.74 -2.54 7.87
N GLY A 87 -2.33 -2.29 6.71
CA GLY A 87 -3.77 -2.22 6.54
C GLY A 87 -4.42 -0.91 6.98
N VAL A 88 -3.63 0.09 7.41
CA VAL A 88 -4.13 1.40 7.84
C VAL A 88 -3.71 2.48 6.85
N GLU A 89 -4.65 3.32 6.47
CA GLU A 89 -4.35 4.45 5.58
C GLU A 89 -3.38 5.43 6.24
N ALA A 90 -2.22 5.64 5.60
CA ALA A 90 -1.24 6.64 6.02
C ALA A 90 -1.50 8.00 5.36
N SER A 91 -1.80 7.98 4.06
CA SER A 91 -2.06 9.19 3.27
C SER A 91 -2.71 8.80 1.94
N ARG A 92 -3.19 9.79 1.18
CA ARG A 92 -3.79 9.54 -0.13
C ARG A 92 -3.56 10.68 -1.11
N ILE A 93 -3.66 10.36 -2.38
CA ILE A 93 -3.75 11.31 -3.48
C ILE A 93 -5.12 11.16 -4.11
N GLU A 94 -5.91 12.20 -4.13
CA GLU A 94 -7.22 12.19 -4.80
C GLU A 94 -7.07 12.79 -6.19
N GLY A 95 -7.36 11.99 -7.21
CA GLY A 95 -7.15 12.34 -8.60
C GLY A 95 -5.76 11.98 -9.12
N TYR A 96 -5.54 12.25 -10.41
CA TYR A 96 -4.24 12.07 -11.06
C TYR A 96 -3.72 13.42 -11.56
N PRO A 97 -2.74 14.00 -10.86
CA PRO A 97 -2.27 15.37 -11.18
C PRO A 97 -1.25 15.43 -12.32
N GLY A 98 -1.01 14.33 -13.02
CA GLY A 98 0.02 14.20 -14.02
C GLY A 98 1.26 13.49 -13.48
N GLU A 99 2.14 13.07 -14.41
CA GLU A 99 3.24 12.18 -14.12
C GLU A 99 4.21 12.73 -13.07
N ASP A 100 4.70 13.94 -13.27
CA ASP A 100 5.70 14.53 -12.38
C ASP A 100 5.17 14.73 -10.96
N PHE A 101 3.97 15.28 -10.83
CA PHE A 101 3.34 15.50 -9.54
C PHE A 101 2.99 14.19 -8.84
N PHE A 102 2.56 13.18 -9.60
CA PHE A 102 2.25 11.88 -9.02
C PHE A 102 3.47 11.28 -8.31
N TRP A 103 4.62 11.24 -8.99
CA TRP A 103 5.84 10.69 -8.41
C TRP A 103 6.31 11.50 -7.19
N GLY A 104 6.25 12.83 -7.28
CA GLY A 104 6.64 13.71 -6.19
C GLY A 104 5.77 13.54 -4.94
N LEU A 105 4.45 13.45 -5.12
CA LEU A 105 3.50 13.23 -4.03
C LEU A 105 3.67 11.85 -3.41
N LEU A 106 3.80 10.82 -4.25
CA LEU A 106 4.02 9.45 -3.77
C LEU A 106 5.30 9.34 -2.95
N TRP A 107 6.37 9.97 -3.43
CA TRP A 107 7.64 9.99 -2.71
C TRP A 107 7.48 10.61 -1.32
N GLN A 108 6.78 11.77 -1.24
CA GLN A 108 6.49 12.41 0.06
C GLN A 108 5.66 11.52 0.98
N MET A 109 4.68 10.81 0.43
CA MET A 109 3.85 9.88 1.18
C MET A 109 4.67 8.74 1.78
N LEU A 110 5.56 8.16 0.98
CA LEU A 110 6.43 7.07 1.42
C LEU A 110 7.42 7.53 2.50
N ILE A 111 8.05 8.67 2.30
CA ILE A 111 8.96 9.26 3.30
C ILE A 111 8.20 9.57 4.60
N GLY A 112 7.03 10.19 4.50
CA GLY A 112 6.20 10.54 5.66
C GLY A 112 5.74 9.33 6.47
N ALA A 113 5.57 8.18 5.82
CA ALA A 113 5.19 6.92 6.46
C ALA A 113 6.41 6.07 6.88
N ASN A 114 7.63 6.58 6.71
CA ASN A 114 8.88 5.87 7.00
C ASN A 114 9.01 4.54 6.24
N VAL A 115 8.53 4.52 5.00
CA VAL A 115 8.63 3.34 4.15
C VAL A 115 10.01 3.33 3.48
N PRO A 116 10.84 2.30 3.72
CA PRO A 116 12.15 2.23 3.07
C PRO A 116 12.00 1.95 1.57
N MET A 117 12.76 2.67 0.76
CA MET A 117 12.85 2.46 -0.68
C MET A 117 14.25 1.98 -1.03
N ARG A 118 14.31 0.88 -1.76
CA ARG A 118 15.57 0.32 -2.27
C ARG A 118 15.60 0.48 -3.79
N PRO A 119 16.74 0.93 -4.33
CA PRO A 119 16.91 1.04 -5.78
C PRO A 119 16.81 -0.29 -6.51
#